data_097f74705311af708ef81eff3f1e3949
#
_entry.id   097f74705311af708ef81eff3f1e3949
#
_cell.length_a   1.000
_cell.length_b   1.000
_cell.length_c   1.000
_cell.angle_alpha   90.00
_cell.angle_beta   90.00
_cell.angle_gamma   90.00
#
_symmetry.space_group_name_H-M   'P 1'
#
loop_
_entity.id
_entity.type
_entity.pdbx_description
1 polymer ?
#
loop_
_entity_poly.entity_id
_entity_poly.type
_entity_poly.pdbx_seq_one_letter_code
_entity_poly.pdbx_strand_id
1 'polypeptide(L)'
;MGFKYIQKIPTPAQILQEMPMSANLKKTKVSRDKEILNVLKGKDKRLLLIIGPCSADNEDALCEYVSGLSALQSKVKDRLILIPRIYTNKPRTTGQGYKGMLHQPNASEGPNISQGIIAIRRMHL
;
A
#
# COMPACT_ATOMS: atom_id res chain seq x y z
N MET A 1 34.20 -12.36 11.13
CA MET A 1 32.92 -11.64 11.36
C MET A 1 31.79 -12.66 11.38
N GLY A 2 31.00 -12.72 12.46
CA GLY A 2 29.90 -13.67 12.59
C GLY A 2 28.58 -12.99 12.31
N PHE A 3 27.59 -13.72 11.78
CA PHE A 3 26.20 -13.28 11.67
C PHE A 3 25.50 -13.41 13.02
N LYS A 4 24.68 -12.41 13.37
CA LYS A 4 23.78 -12.47 14.51
C LYS A 4 22.34 -12.44 14.00
N TYR A 5 21.59 -13.52 14.25
CA TYR A 5 20.15 -13.51 14.00
C TYR A 5 19.47 -12.63 15.03
N ILE A 6 18.74 -11.62 14.58
CA ILE A 6 18.03 -10.67 15.45
C ILE A 6 16.59 -11.15 15.65
N GLN A 7 15.91 -11.53 14.55
CA GLN A 7 14.49 -11.90 14.58
C GLN A 7 14.13 -12.76 13.37
N LYS A 8 13.19 -13.69 13.56
CA LYS A 8 12.56 -14.42 12.46
C LYS A 8 11.41 -13.57 11.89
N ILE A 9 11.45 -13.33 10.58
CA ILE A 9 10.39 -12.60 9.87
C ILE A 9 9.33 -13.60 9.41
N PRO A 10 8.00 -13.28 9.53
CA PRO A 10 6.95 -14.15 9.02
C PRO A 10 7.05 -14.30 7.49
N THR A 11 6.73 -15.48 7.00
CA THR A 11 6.69 -15.73 5.56
C THR A 11 5.47 -15.05 4.92
N PRO A 12 5.50 -14.73 3.61
CA PRO A 12 4.34 -14.19 2.90
C PRO A 12 3.08 -15.06 3.06
N ALA A 13 3.23 -16.39 3.04
CA ALA A 13 2.13 -17.32 3.23
C ALA A 13 1.47 -17.17 4.61
N GLN A 14 2.27 -17.03 5.68
CA GLN A 14 1.75 -16.78 7.03
C GLN A 14 0.97 -15.46 7.11
N ILE A 15 1.51 -14.38 6.55
CA ILE A 15 0.82 -13.08 6.51
C ILE A 15 -0.50 -13.15 5.74
N LEU A 16 -0.53 -13.84 4.59
CA LEU A 16 -1.76 -14.02 3.81
C LEU A 16 -2.81 -14.86 4.55
N GLN A 17 -2.38 -15.81 5.36
CA GLN A 17 -3.25 -16.65 6.18
C GLN A 17 -3.81 -15.88 7.39
N GLU A 18 -2.97 -15.09 8.05
CA GLU A 18 -3.38 -14.28 9.22
C GLU A 18 -4.27 -13.10 8.83
N MET A 19 -4.01 -12.50 7.67
CA MET A 19 -4.71 -11.33 7.17
C MET A 19 -5.19 -11.56 5.73
N PRO A 20 -6.20 -12.43 5.55
CA PRO A 20 -6.72 -12.75 4.22
C PRO A 20 -7.54 -11.59 3.65
N MET A 21 -7.46 -11.42 2.33
CA MET A 21 -8.36 -10.53 1.63
C MET A 21 -9.79 -11.10 1.65
N SER A 22 -10.77 -10.30 2.05
CA SER A 22 -12.18 -10.70 2.03
C SER A 22 -12.67 -11.00 0.61
N ALA A 23 -13.74 -11.79 0.49
CA ALA A 23 -14.34 -12.12 -0.81
C ALA A 23 -14.78 -10.86 -1.58
N ASN A 24 -15.30 -9.86 -0.88
CA ASN A 24 -15.70 -8.59 -1.48
C ASN A 24 -14.49 -7.80 -2.03
N LEU A 25 -13.42 -7.70 -1.26
CA LEU A 25 -12.18 -7.04 -1.71
C LEU A 25 -11.56 -7.75 -2.91
N LYS A 26 -11.55 -9.09 -2.92
CA LYS A 26 -11.10 -9.88 -4.08
C LYS A 26 -11.90 -9.55 -5.33
N LYS A 27 -13.24 -9.49 -5.22
CA LYS A 27 -14.13 -9.13 -6.33
C LYS A 27 -13.85 -7.71 -6.83
N THR A 28 -13.72 -6.76 -5.93
CA THR A 28 -13.39 -5.37 -6.27
C THR A 28 -12.03 -5.29 -6.99
N LYS A 29 -11.01 -5.97 -6.45
CA LYS A 29 -9.69 -6.00 -7.07
C LYS A 29 -9.74 -6.56 -8.50
N VAL A 30 -10.39 -7.70 -8.72
CA VAL A 30 -10.51 -8.31 -10.05
C VAL A 30 -11.20 -7.35 -11.04
N SER A 31 -12.26 -6.66 -10.60
CA SER A 31 -12.94 -5.67 -11.44
C SER A 31 -12.02 -4.51 -11.80
N ARG A 32 -11.28 -3.97 -10.83
CA ARG A 32 -10.35 -2.86 -11.04
C ARG A 32 -9.16 -3.24 -11.92
N ASP A 33 -8.58 -4.41 -11.70
CA ASP A 33 -7.49 -4.93 -12.54
C ASP A 33 -7.93 -5.03 -14.02
N LYS A 34 -9.16 -5.48 -14.27
CA LYS A 34 -9.74 -5.55 -15.61
C LYS A 34 -9.92 -4.16 -16.25
N GLU A 35 -10.41 -3.18 -15.50
CA GLU A 35 -10.54 -1.80 -15.97
C GLU A 35 -9.18 -1.22 -16.36
N ILE A 36 -8.18 -1.34 -15.49
CA ILE A 36 -6.80 -0.87 -15.73
C ILE A 36 -6.22 -1.55 -16.98
N LEU A 37 -6.39 -2.87 -17.09
CA LEU A 37 -5.91 -3.63 -18.24
C LEU A 37 -6.58 -3.18 -19.56
N ASN A 38 -7.86 -2.82 -19.53
CA ASN A 38 -8.55 -2.29 -20.69
C ASN A 38 -7.99 -0.94 -21.13
N VAL A 39 -7.65 -0.05 -20.20
CA VAL A 39 -6.99 1.22 -20.52
C VAL A 39 -5.62 0.97 -21.16
N LEU A 40 -4.80 0.10 -20.55
CA LEU A 40 -3.47 -0.24 -21.07
C LEU A 40 -3.51 -0.89 -22.46
N LYS A 41 -4.60 -1.60 -22.79
CA LYS A 41 -4.83 -2.20 -24.12
C LYS A 41 -5.51 -1.25 -25.12
N GLY A 42 -5.76 0.00 -24.74
CA GLY A 42 -6.45 0.97 -25.60
C GLY A 42 -7.95 0.71 -25.82
N LYS A 43 -8.55 -0.23 -25.05
CA LYS A 43 -9.98 -0.56 -25.12
C LYS A 43 -10.86 0.38 -24.30
N ASP A 44 -10.29 1.09 -23.35
CA ASP A 44 -10.91 2.10 -22.52
C ASP A 44 -10.13 3.41 -22.68
N LYS A 45 -10.83 4.50 -22.92
CA LYS A 45 -10.22 5.81 -23.20
C LYS A 45 -10.02 6.66 -21.93
N ARG A 46 -10.40 6.14 -20.77
CA ARG A 46 -10.16 6.83 -19.50
C ARG A 46 -8.66 6.94 -19.21
N LEU A 47 -8.28 7.94 -18.45
CA LEU A 47 -6.90 8.12 -18.00
C LEU A 47 -6.67 7.40 -16.66
N LEU A 48 -5.50 6.80 -16.52
CA LEU A 48 -5.03 6.27 -15.24
C LEU A 48 -4.32 7.40 -14.48
N LEU A 49 -4.80 7.72 -13.29
CA LEU A 49 -4.16 8.70 -12.41
C LEU A 49 -3.66 8.00 -11.16
N ILE A 50 -2.32 7.82 -11.08
CA ILE A 50 -1.64 7.27 -9.91
C ILE A 50 -1.33 8.44 -8.98
N ILE A 51 -1.96 8.46 -7.80
CA ILE A 51 -1.86 9.59 -6.88
C ILE A 51 -1.78 9.09 -5.43
N GLY A 52 -0.93 9.75 -4.63
CA GLY A 52 -0.79 9.39 -3.22
C GLY A 52 0.15 10.33 -2.48
N PRO A 53 0.17 10.27 -1.15
CA PRO A 53 1.05 11.08 -0.33
C PRO A 53 2.52 10.76 -0.59
N CYS A 54 3.40 11.66 -0.17
CA CYS A 54 4.85 11.46 -0.27
C CYS A 54 5.33 10.22 0.50
N SER A 55 4.67 9.93 1.63
CA SER A 55 4.96 8.78 2.51
C SER A 55 3.69 8.29 3.17
N ALA A 56 3.56 6.96 3.30
CA ALA A 56 2.56 6.32 4.15
C ALA A 56 3.19 6.09 5.54
N ASP A 57 3.29 7.14 6.33
CA ASP A 57 3.92 7.16 7.66
C ASP A 57 2.92 7.20 8.81
N ASN A 58 1.65 7.41 8.49
CA ASN A 58 0.54 7.37 9.43
C ASN A 58 -0.63 6.61 8.80
N GLU A 59 -1.07 5.53 9.45
CA GLU A 59 -2.11 4.63 8.94
C GLU A 59 -3.47 5.34 8.86
N ASP A 60 -3.85 6.09 9.89
CA ASP A 60 -5.15 6.78 9.95
C ASP A 60 -5.27 7.87 8.88
N ALA A 61 -4.23 8.69 8.74
CA ALA A 61 -4.17 9.73 7.72
C ALA A 61 -4.21 9.14 6.30
N LEU A 62 -3.58 7.98 6.09
CA LEU A 62 -3.64 7.27 4.83
C LEU A 62 -5.05 6.74 4.54
N CYS A 63 -5.70 6.13 5.53
CA CYS A 63 -7.07 5.64 5.39
C CYS A 63 -8.05 6.76 5.06
N GLU A 64 -7.92 7.91 5.71
CA GLU A 64 -8.73 9.11 5.41
C GLU A 64 -8.50 9.58 3.97
N TYR A 65 -7.23 9.68 3.54
CA TYR A 65 -6.87 10.07 2.19
C TYR A 65 -7.46 9.11 1.14
N VAL A 66 -7.30 7.79 1.32
CA VAL A 66 -7.81 6.77 0.38
C VAL A 66 -9.34 6.77 0.36
N SER A 67 -10.00 6.99 1.50
CA SER A 67 -11.47 7.15 1.57
C SER A 67 -11.93 8.35 0.76
N GLY A 68 -11.23 9.49 0.85
CA GLY A 68 -11.48 10.67 0.03
C GLY A 68 -11.31 10.38 -1.47
N LEU A 69 -10.27 9.64 -1.86
CA LEU A 69 -10.08 9.22 -3.26
C LEU A 69 -11.19 8.29 -3.74
N SER A 70 -11.66 7.38 -2.89
CA SER A 70 -12.78 6.49 -3.22
C SER A 70 -14.07 7.27 -3.49
N ALA A 71 -14.38 8.27 -2.67
CA ALA A 71 -15.51 9.16 -2.88
C ALA A 71 -15.37 9.98 -4.18
N LEU A 72 -14.15 10.49 -4.45
CA LEU A 72 -13.85 11.23 -5.68
C LEU A 72 -13.97 10.34 -6.92
N GLN A 73 -13.54 9.07 -6.85
CA GLN A 73 -13.62 8.12 -7.97
C GLN A 73 -15.04 8.00 -8.51
N SER A 74 -16.04 8.03 -7.64
CA SER A 74 -17.46 7.97 -8.06
C SER A 74 -17.87 9.16 -8.92
N LYS A 75 -17.27 10.34 -8.69
CA LYS A 75 -17.55 11.58 -9.42
C LYS A 75 -16.82 11.69 -10.76
N VAL A 76 -15.67 11.03 -10.90
CA VAL A 76 -14.79 11.14 -12.08
C VAL A 76 -14.67 9.84 -12.88
N LYS A 77 -15.45 8.82 -12.53
CA LYS A 77 -15.39 7.47 -13.09
C LYS A 77 -15.50 7.39 -14.60
N ASP A 78 -16.15 8.39 -15.24
CA ASP A 78 -16.36 8.41 -16.68
C ASP A 78 -15.11 8.85 -17.46
N ARG A 79 -14.13 9.46 -16.77
CA ARG A 79 -12.93 10.03 -17.40
C ARG A 79 -11.64 9.52 -16.79
N LEU A 80 -11.65 9.19 -15.50
CA LEU A 80 -10.46 8.83 -14.73
C LEU A 80 -10.64 7.51 -13.98
N ILE A 81 -9.55 6.75 -13.91
CA ILE A 81 -9.38 5.66 -12.94
C ILE A 81 -8.29 6.13 -11.96
N LEU A 82 -8.70 6.36 -10.71
CA LEU A 82 -7.78 6.75 -9.64
C LEU A 82 -7.11 5.50 -9.06
N ILE A 83 -5.79 5.51 -8.98
CA ILE A 83 -4.98 4.44 -8.39
C ILE A 83 -4.25 5.03 -7.20
N PRO A 84 -4.64 4.70 -5.96
CA PRO A 84 -3.93 5.17 -4.78
C PRO A 84 -2.50 4.62 -4.75
N ARG A 85 -1.53 5.50 -4.61
CA ARG A 85 -0.14 5.11 -4.37
C ARG A 85 0.16 5.14 -2.88
N ILE A 86 0.51 3.98 -2.34
CA ILE A 86 0.89 3.82 -0.92
C ILE A 86 2.40 3.60 -0.86
N TYR A 87 3.14 4.63 -0.46
CA TYR A 87 4.60 4.60 -0.46
C TYR A 87 5.14 4.28 0.94
N THR A 88 5.34 2.99 1.20
CA THR A 88 5.66 2.44 2.53
C THR A 88 7.14 2.31 2.83
N ASN A 89 8.01 2.50 1.83
CA ASN A 89 9.45 2.37 1.99
C ASN A 89 10.16 3.58 1.37
N LYS A 90 11.06 4.23 2.13
CA LYS A 90 11.84 5.38 1.65
C LYS A 90 13.33 5.03 1.59
N PRO A 91 13.88 4.77 0.41
CA PRO A 91 15.31 4.66 0.25
C PRO A 91 15.98 6.00 0.62
N ARG A 92 16.99 5.94 1.49
CA ARG A 92 17.74 7.10 1.94
C ARG A 92 19.20 6.94 1.55
N THR A 93 19.68 7.77 0.63
CA THR A 93 21.06 7.75 0.15
C THR A 93 22.06 7.98 1.27
N THR A 94 21.74 8.85 2.22
CA THR A 94 22.57 9.13 3.39
C THR A 94 22.40 8.14 4.54
N GLY A 95 21.41 7.24 4.45
CA GLY A 95 21.05 6.32 5.54
C GLY A 95 20.38 6.98 6.74
N GLN A 96 20.20 8.31 6.76
CA GLN A 96 19.60 9.05 7.87
C GLN A 96 18.11 9.35 7.65
N GLY A 97 17.38 9.58 8.75
CA GLY A 97 15.97 9.94 8.75
C GLY A 97 15.03 8.75 8.61
N TYR A 98 13.73 9.04 8.57
CA TYR A 98 12.67 8.06 8.49
C TYR A 98 12.77 7.20 7.22
N LYS A 99 12.84 5.88 7.38
CA LYS A 99 13.06 4.90 6.29
C LYS A 99 11.78 4.30 5.74
N GLY A 100 10.63 4.69 6.25
CA GLY A 100 9.32 4.20 5.83
C GLY A 100 8.69 3.22 6.81
N MET A 101 7.40 2.95 6.61
CA MET A 101 6.56 2.09 7.44
C MET A 101 7.12 0.67 7.59
N LEU A 102 7.79 0.13 6.56
CA LEU A 102 8.40 -1.19 6.64
C LEU A 102 9.43 -1.29 7.77
N HIS A 103 10.25 -0.28 7.93
CA HIS A 103 11.34 -0.28 8.91
C HIS A 103 10.89 0.22 10.28
N GLN A 104 10.01 1.23 10.29
CA GLN A 104 9.62 1.97 11.49
C GLN A 104 8.12 2.29 11.42
N PRO A 105 7.26 1.30 11.75
CA PRO A 105 5.79 1.49 11.72
C PRO A 105 5.30 2.50 12.76
N ASN A 106 6.04 2.68 13.86
CA ASN A 106 5.80 3.71 14.85
C ASN A 106 7.00 4.67 14.86
N ALA A 107 6.77 5.94 14.51
CA ALA A 107 7.82 6.96 14.40
C ALA A 107 8.49 7.27 15.76
N SER A 108 7.82 6.99 16.88
CA SER A 108 8.32 7.21 18.25
C SER A 108 9.14 6.02 18.80
N GLU A 109 9.16 4.88 18.08
CA GLU A 109 9.84 3.66 18.50
C GLU A 109 11.04 3.35 17.59
N GLY A 110 11.85 2.38 18.01
CA GLY A 110 12.93 1.85 17.18
C GLY A 110 12.44 1.03 15.99
N PRO A 111 13.33 0.65 15.05
CA PRO A 111 12.98 -0.16 13.90
C PRO A 111 12.35 -1.50 14.29
N ASN A 112 11.24 -1.87 13.63
CA ASN A 112 10.55 -3.15 13.81
C ASN A 112 9.96 -3.65 12.50
N ILE A 113 10.73 -4.41 11.75
CA ILE A 113 10.35 -4.91 10.42
C ILE A 113 9.12 -5.84 10.49
N SER A 114 9.00 -6.67 11.51
CA SER A 114 7.85 -7.58 11.64
C SER A 114 6.54 -6.81 11.79
N GLN A 115 6.51 -5.82 12.66
CA GLN A 115 5.34 -4.93 12.78
C GLN A 115 5.13 -4.09 11.52
N GLY A 116 6.21 -3.66 10.87
CA GLY A 116 6.14 -2.94 9.59
C GLY A 116 5.45 -3.74 8.50
N ILE A 117 5.76 -5.03 8.36
CA ILE A 117 5.09 -5.93 7.41
C ILE A 117 3.58 -6.02 7.69
N ILE A 118 3.19 -6.17 8.94
CA ILE A 118 1.78 -6.23 9.37
C ILE A 118 1.05 -4.92 9.07
N ALA A 119 1.64 -3.78 9.42
CA ALA A 119 1.08 -2.46 9.16
C ALA A 119 0.89 -2.22 7.64
N ILE A 120 1.89 -2.55 6.82
CA ILE A 120 1.80 -2.46 5.36
C ILE A 120 0.67 -3.35 4.83
N ARG A 121 0.58 -4.58 5.33
CA ARG A 121 -0.49 -5.49 4.90
C ARG A 121 -1.87 -4.93 5.20
N ARG A 122 -2.09 -4.37 6.40
CA ARG A 122 -3.35 -3.71 6.79
C ARG A 122 -3.72 -2.56 5.85
N MET A 123 -2.75 -1.69 5.56
CA MET A 123 -2.97 -0.54 4.67
C MET A 123 -3.29 -0.92 3.23
N HIS A 124 -2.98 -2.14 2.79
CA HIS A 124 -3.26 -2.62 1.43
C HIS A 124 -4.53 -3.48 1.34
N LEU A 125 -5.20 -3.72 2.45
CA LEU A 125 -6.51 -4.39 2.51
C LEU A 125 -7.65 -3.40 2.50
#